data_05f4708ff89f94492b92cc6a90730512
#
_entry.id   05f4708ff89f94492b92cc6a90730512
#
_cell.length_a   1.000
_cell.length_b   1.000
_cell.length_c   1.000
_cell.angle_alpha   90.00
_cell.angle_beta   90.00
_cell.angle_gamma   90.00
#
_symmetry.space_group_name_H-M   'P 1'
#
loop_
_entity.id
_entity.type
_entity.pdbx_description
1 polymer ?
#
loop_
_entity_poly.entity_id
_entity_poly.type
_entity_poly.pdbx_seq_one_letter_code
_entity_poly.pdbx_strand_id
1 'polypeptide(L)'
;MDDSLHYLIMANQMLVQKALLYKLKDTGLTIGQPKILDYLSRHNGSNQKEIAKACFLEAGSLTTILNKMEEKGLIRRQILNGNRRSFHIFMTESGKKNQKLVEEAFKKIEKTALNGISEEE
;
A
#
# COMPACT_ATOMS: atom_id res chain seq x y z
N MET A 1 -11.19 22.75 19.23
CA MET A 1 -10.10 23.05 18.31
C MET A 1 -9.39 21.82 17.78
N ASP A 2 -9.05 20.93 18.68
CA ASP A 2 -8.41 19.66 18.33
C ASP A 2 -9.31 18.78 17.45
N ASP A 3 -10.62 18.86 17.69
CA ASP A 3 -11.62 18.13 16.90
C ASP A 3 -11.59 18.56 15.43
N SER A 4 -11.43 19.86 15.15
CA SER A 4 -11.36 20.39 13.80
C SER A 4 -10.17 19.85 13.03
N LEU A 5 -9.01 19.85 13.67
CA LEU A 5 -7.78 19.34 13.08
C LEU A 5 -7.88 17.82 12.84
N HIS A 6 -8.43 17.12 13.81
CA HIS A 6 -8.64 15.68 13.72
C HIS A 6 -9.51 15.31 12.51
N TYR A 7 -10.66 15.97 12.36
CA TYR A 7 -11.56 15.75 11.24
C TYR A 7 -10.91 16.11 9.90
N LEU A 8 -10.14 17.19 9.88
CA LEU A 8 -9.46 17.62 8.67
C LEU A 8 -8.42 16.58 8.21
N ILE A 9 -7.66 16.03 9.14
CA ILE A 9 -6.66 14.98 8.83
C ILE A 9 -7.36 13.74 8.32
N MET A 10 -8.44 13.31 8.95
CA MET A 10 -9.21 12.16 8.51
C MET A 10 -9.80 12.36 7.12
N ALA A 11 -10.36 13.54 6.86
CA ALA A 11 -10.94 13.86 5.57
C ALA A 11 -9.88 13.83 4.46
N ASN A 12 -8.70 14.39 4.73
CA ASN A 12 -7.59 14.39 3.77
C ASN A 12 -7.12 12.98 3.48
N GLN A 13 -7.03 12.14 4.50
CA GLN A 13 -6.62 10.74 4.33
C GLN A 13 -7.61 9.98 3.45
N MET A 14 -8.90 10.18 3.69
CA MET A 14 -9.95 9.57 2.87
C MET A 14 -9.90 10.03 1.43
N LEU A 15 -9.67 11.32 1.20
CA LEU A 15 -9.58 11.88 -0.15
C LEU A 15 -8.37 11.32 -0.90
N VAL A 16 -7.22 11.22 -0.23
CA VAL A 16 -6.01 10.64 -0.82
C VAL A 16 -6.25 9.19 -1.19
N GLN A 17 -6.86 8.42 -0.30
CA GLN A 17 -7.15 7.01 -0.54
C GLN A 17 -8.11 6.83 -1.72
N LYS A 18 -9.18 7.62 -1.78
CA LYS A 18 -10.13 7.57 -2.89
C LYS A 18 -9.47 7.96 -4.21
N ALA A 19 -8.65 9.01 -4.21
CA ALA A 19 -7.94 9.45 -5.39
C ALA A 19 -6.99 8.38 -5.89
N LEU A 20 -6.29 7.72 -4.98
CA LEU A 20 -5.37 6.64 -5.31
C LEU A 20 -6.11 5.46 -5.94
N LEU A 21 -7.20 5.01 -5.33
CA LEU A 21 -7.98 3.90 -5.86
C LEU A 21 -8.62 4.24 -7.20
N TYR A 22 -9.04 5.48 -7.39
CA TYR A 22 -9.59 5.91 -8.67
C TYR A 22 -8.54 5.85 -9.78
N LYS A 23 -7.33 6.33 -9.50
CA LYS A 23 -6.24 6.29 -10.47
C LYS A 23 -5.81 4.86 -10.79
N LEU A 24 -6.04 3.93 -9.88
CA LEU A 24 -5.66 2.52 -10.03
C LEU A 24 -6.84 1.61 -10.36
N LYS A 25 -7.99 2.18 -10.71
CA LYS A 25 -9.23 1.42 -10.95
C LYS A 25 -9.10 0.30 -12.00
N ASP A 26 -8.27 0.51 -13.00
CA ASP A 26 -8.09 -0.47 -14.07
C ASP A 26 -7.06 -1.56 -13.73
N THR A 27 -6.38 -1.44 -12.60
CA THR A 27 -5.40 -2.44 -12.16
C THR A 27 -6.00 -3.59 -11.38
N GLY A 28 -7.21 -3.42 -10.86
CA GLY A 28 -7.84 -4.39 -9.97
C GLY A 28 -7.34 -4.34 -8.54
N LEU A 29 -6.50 -3.36 -8.20
CA LEU A 29 -5.99 -3.20 -6.84
C LEU A 29 -7.09 -2.66 -5.92
N THR A 30 -7.17 -3.23 -4.72
CA THR A 30 -8.15 -2.84 -3.71
C THR A 30 -7.45 -2.25 -2.49
N ILE A 31 -8.25 -1.80 -1.52
CA ILE A 31 -7.76 -1.15 -0.29
C ILE A 31 -6.67 -1.98 0.38
N GLY A 32 -5.57 -1.34 0.73
CA GLY A 32 -4.43 -1.95 1.40
C GLY A 32 -3.37 -2.51 0.46
N GLN A 33 -3.73 -2.91 -0.74
CA GLN A 33 -2.78 -3.50 -1.68
C GLN A 33 -1.74 -2.50 -2.19
N PRO A 34 -2.13 -1.26 -2.57
CA PRO A 34 -1.14 -0.29 -3.04
C PRO A 34 -0.03 0.00 -2.03
N LYS A 35 -0.38 0.19 -0.76
CA LYS A 35 0.65 0.51 0.25
C LYS A 35 1.57 -0.67 0.55
N ILE A 36 1.08 -1.90 0.43
CA ILE A 36 1.92 -3.09 0.59
C ILE A 36 2.92 -3.17 -0.56
N LEU A 37 2.47 -2.96 -1.80
CA LEU A 37 3.36 -2.94 -2.96
C LEU A 37 4.40 -1.84 -2.83
N ASP A 38 3.99 -0.66 -2.38
CA ASP A 38 4.90 0.47 -2.17
C ASP A 38 5.97 0.12 -1.13
N TYR A 39 5.57 -0.49 -0.01
CA TYR A 39 6.50 -0.92 1.02
C TYR A 39 7.47 -1.98 0.48
N LEU A 40 6.97 -2.98 -0.24
CA LEU A 40 7.79 -4.04 -0.81
C LEU A 40 8.77 -3.54 -1.86
N SER A 41 8.49 -2.41 -2.51
CA SER A 41 9.42 -1.83 -3.48
C SER A 41 10.77 -1.50 -2.84
N ARG A 42 10.76 -1.21 -1.55
CA ARG A 42 11.97 -0.86 -0.79
C ARG A 42 12.41 -1.96 0.17
N HIS A 43 11.51 -2.87 0.50
CA HIS A 43 11.75 -3.94 1.49
C HIS A 43 11.21 -5.27 1.00
N ASN A 44 11.53 -5.62 -0.25
CA ASN A 44 11.09 -6.88 -0.84
C ASN A 44 11.65 -8.06 -0.02
N GLY A 45 10.81 -9.03 0.27
CA GLY A 45 11.21 -10.17 1.09
C GLY A 45 10.96 -9.98 2.58
N SER A 46 10.27 -8.93 2.98
CA SER A 46 9.87 -8.74 4.38
C SER A 46 8.90 -9.84 4.82
N ASN A 47 8.94 -10.17 6.11
CA ASN A 47 7.96 -11.09 6.67
C ASN A 47 6.64 -10.37 6.96
N GLN A 48 5.59 -11.13 7.26
CA GLN A 48 4.26 -10.55 7.49
C GLN A 48 4.23 -9.58 8.68
N LYS A 49 4.98 -9.88 9.72
CA LYS A 49 5.05 -9.03 10.91
C LYS A 49 5.62 -7.65 10.59
N GLU A 50 6.69 -7.62 9.80
CA GLU A 50 7.32 -6.38 9.35
C GLU A 50 6.37 -5.55 8.49
N ILE A 51 5.65 -6.20 7.57
CA ILE A 51 4.69 -5.53 6.70
C ILE A 51 3.53 -4.96 7.51
N ALA A 52 2.99 -5.74 8.44
CA ALA A 52 1.88 -5.30 9.28
C ALA A 52 2.25 -4.04 10.07
N LYS A 53 3.44 -4.03 10.66
CA LYS A 53 3.94 -2.88 11.42
C LYS A 53 4.13 -1.65 10.53
N ALA A 54 4.78 -1.82 9.39
CA ALA A 54 5.08 -0.71 8.49
C ALA A 54 3.83 -0.12 7.84
N CYS A 55 2.84 -0.96 7.55
CA CYS A 55 1.61 -0.53 6.88
C CYS A 55 0.47 -0.25 7.84
N PHE A 56 0.71 -0.34 9.15
CA PHE A 56 -0.30 -0.10 10.19
C PHE A 56 -1.53 -0.98 10.02
N LEU A 57 -1.29 -2.28 9.79
CA LEU A 57 -2.36 -3.27 9.60
C LEU A 57 -2.33 -4.31 10.72
N GLU A 58 -3.51 -4.78 11.10
CA GLU A 58 -3.62 -5.89 12.02
C GLU A 58 -3.27 -7.19 11.28
N ALA A 59 -2.73 -8.16 12.01
CA ALA A 59 -2.27 -9.43 11.42
C ALA A 59 -3.35 -10.15 10.61
N GLY A 60 -4.57 -10.18 11.13
CA GLY A 60 -5.69 -10.83 10.44
C GLY A 60 -6.07 -10.13 9.14
N SER A 61 -6.12 -8.81 9.17
CA SER A 61 -6.42 -8.00 7.99
C SER A 61 -5.33 -8.18 6.93
N LEU A 62 -4.08 -8.17 7.35
CA LEU A 62 -2.95 -8.36 6.44
C LEU A 62 -3.00 -9.72 5.77
N THR A 63 -3.27 -10.79 6.53
CA THR A 63 -3.37 -12.14 5.97
C THR A 63 -4.41 -12.20 4.86
N THR A 64 -5.58 -11.61 5.08
CA THR A 64 -6.64 -11.56 4.07
C THR A 64 -6.20 -10.82 2.82
N ILE A 65 -5.54 -9.67 2.99
CA ILE A 65 -5.05 -8.86 1.87
C ILE A 65 -3.99 -9.62 1.09
N LEU A 66 -3.03 -10.24 1.78
CA LEU A 66 -1.96 -10.99 1.13
C LEU A 66 -2.49 -12.22 0.39
N ASN A 67 -3.49 -12.90 0.94
CA ASN A 67 -4.12 -14.03 0.25
C ASN A 67 -4.67 -13.59 -1.11
N LYS A 68 -5.36 -12.46 -1.15
CA LYS A 68 -5.92 -11.93 -2.40
C LYS A 68 -4.82 -11.49 -3.37
N MET A 69 -3.76 -10.89 -2.86
CA MET A 69 -2.64 -10.48 -3.70
C MET A 69 -1.93 -11.69 -4.31
N GLU A 70 -1.80 -12.76 -3.55
CA GLU A 70 -1.22 -14.00 -4.05
C GLU A 70 -2.10 -14.64 -5.13
N GLU A 71 -3.42 -14.67 -4.92
CA GLU A 71 -4.38 -15.16 -5.91
C GLU A 71 -4.30 -14.37 -7.20
N LYS A 72 -4.08 -13.06 -7.13
CA LYS A 72 -3.94 -12.20 -8.30
C LYS A 72 -2.57 -12.33 -8.96
N GLY A 73 -1.65 -13.07 -8.34
CA GLY A 73 -0.30 -13.25 -8.87
C GLY A 73 0.62 -12.05 -8.65
N LEU A 74 0.32 -11.19 -7.70
CA LEU A 74 1.12 -9.99 -7.42
C LEU A 74 2.29 -10.29 -6.49
N ILE A 75 2.13 -11.26 -5.62
CA ILE A 75 3.15 -11.65 -4.65
C ILE A 75 3.25 -13.17 -4.58
N ARG A 76 4.34 -13.63 -4.00
CA ARG A 76 4.53 -15.02 -3.62
C ARG A 76 5.05 -15.07 -2.20
N ARG A 77 4.68 -16.11 -1.47
CA ARG A 77 5.19 -16.37 -0.13
C ARG A 77 6.29 -17.41 -0.21
N GLN A 78 7.34 -17.19 0.57
CA GLN A 78 8.48 -18.09 0.57
C GLN A 78 8.96 -18.29 1.99
N ILE A 79 9.28 -19.56 2.33
CA ILE A 79 9.87 -19.88 3.63
C ILE A 79 11.38 -19.79 3.45
N LEU A 80 12.04 -19.00 4.28
CA LEU A 80 13.50 -18.86 4.25
C LEU A 80 14.10 -19.57 5.46
N ASN A 81 15.25 -20.22 5.24
CA ASN A 81 16.04 -20.87 6.29
C ASN A 81 15.28 -21.95 7.08
N GLY A 82 14.29 -22.60 6.44
CA GLY A 82 13.55 -23.69 7.07
C GLY A 82 12.62 -23.28 8.20
N ASN A 83 12.45 -22.00 8.45
CA ASN A 83 11.55 -21.51 9.48
C ASN A 83 10.11 -21.45 8.96
N ARG A 84 9.33 -22.49 9.25
CA ARG A 84 7.95 -22.64 8.78
C ARG A 84 6.97 -21.61 9.36
N ARG A 85 7.36 -20.89 10.42
CA ARG A 85 6.49 -19.91 11.08
C ARG A 85 6.62 -18.51 10.47
N SER A 86 7.61 -18.31 9.59
CA SER A 86 7.89 -17.02 9.04
C SER A 86 7.90 -17.07 7.52
N PHE A 87 6.81 -16.61 6.92
CA PHE A 87 6.74 -16.44 5.47
C PHE A 87 7.29 -15.07 5.09
N HIS A 88 8.15 -15.07 4.09
CA HIS A 88 8.67 -13.86 3.49
C HIS A 88 7.91 -13.57 2.20
N ILE A 89 7.60 -12.33 1.99
CA ILE A 89 6.74 -11.87 0.89
C ILE A 89 7.58 -11.22 -0.19
N PHE A 90 7.47 -11.73 -1.41
CA PHE A 90 8.20 -11.21 -2.57
C PHE A 90 7.22 -10.79 -3.66
N MET A 91 7.50 -9.68 -4.31
CA MET A 91 6.74 -9.28 -5.49
C MET A 91 7.10 -10.18 -6.68
N THR A 92 6.09 -10.53 -7.46
CA THR A 92 6.26 -11.17 -8.76
C THR A 92 6.57 -10.08 -9.80
N GLU A 93 6.84 -10.47 -11.04
CA GLU A 93 6.99 -9.50 -12.14
C GLU A 93 5.71 -8.68 -12.32
N SER A 94 4.54 -9.32 -12.20
CA SER A 94 3.26 -8.62 -12.23
C SER A 94 3.13 -7.63 -11.08
N GLY A 95 3.55 -8.04 -9.89
CA GLY A 95 3.56 -7.17 -8.72
C GLY A 95 4.44 -5.95 -8.92
N LYS A 96 5.61 -6.12 -9.51
CA LYS A 96 6.53 -5.02 -9.79
C LYS A 96 5.95 -4.03 -10.81
N LYS A 97 5.26 -4.52 -11.83
CA LYS A 97 4.59 -3.67 -12.81
C LYS A 97 3.50 -2.83 -12.15
N ASN A 98 2.68 -3.47 -11.31
CA ASN A 98 1.62 -2.78 -10.59
C ASN A 98 2.19 -1.79 -9.58
N GLN A 99 3.31 -2.14 -8.94
CA GLN A 99 3.98 -1.25 -8.00
C GLN A 99 4.42 0.05 -8.67
N LYS A 100 4.91 -0.02 -9.91
CA LYS A 100 5.29 1.19 -10.65
C LYS A 100 4.09 2.09 -10.90
N LEU A 101 2.93 1.51 -11.21
CA LEU A 101 1.70 2.28 -11.36
C LEU A 101 1.27 2.95 -10.06
N VAL A 102 1.44 2.24 -8.95
CA VAL A 102 1.17 2.76 -7.60
C VAL A 102 2.09 3.95 -7.31
N GLU A 103 3.38 3.81 -7.59
CA GLU A 103 4.36 4.86 -7.37
C GLU A 103 4.01 6.13 -8.16
N GLU A 104 3.65 5.96 -9.42
CA GLU A 104 3.24 7.08 -10.27
C GLU A 104 1.98 7.75 -9.75
N ALA A 105 1.00 6.96 -9.28
CA ALA A 105 -0.23 7.49 -8.73
C ALA A 105 0.02 8.31 -7.47
N PHE A 106 0.86 7.82 -6.57
CA PHE A 106 1.26 8.56 -5.36
C PHE A 106 1.94 9.87 -5.70
N LYS A 107 2.89 9.84 -6.64
CA LYS A 107 3.59 11.06 -7.07
C LYS A 107 2.64 12.12 -7.61
N LYS A 108 1.66 11.72 -8.40
CA LYS A 108 0.67 12.65 -8.96
C LYS A 108 -0.20 13.25 -7.87
N ILE A 109 -0.62 12.44 -6.90
CA ILE A 109 -1.44 12.91 -5.79
C ILE A 109 -0.65 13.88 -4.92
N GLU A 110 0.59 13.56 -4.58
CA GLU A 110 1.47 14.41 -3.79
C GLU A 110 1.71 15.76 -4.49
N LYS A 111 1.97 15.74 -5.78
CA LYS A 111 2.19 16.94 -6.56
C LYS A 111 0.95 17.85 -6.54
N THR A 112 -0.22 17.25 -6.71
CA THR A 112 -1.48 18.01 -6.68
C THR A 112 -1.72 18.61 -5.29
N ALA A 113 -1.48 17.86 -4.24
CA ALA A 113 -1.62 18.34 -2.87
C ALA A 113 -0.67 19.49 -2.56
N LEU A 114 0.60 19.38 -2.97
CA LEU A 114 1.59 20.43 -2.76
C LEU A 114 1.26 21.68 -3.55
N ASN A 115 0.80 21.54 -4.77
CA ASN A 115 0.39 22.68 -5.59
C ASN A 115 -0.81 23.41 -4.95
N GLY A 116 -1.78 22.65 -4.41
CA GLY A 116 -2.91 23.22 -3.71
C GLY A 116 -2.49 24.03 -2.49
N ILE A 117 -1.54 23.52 -1.72
CA ILE A 117 -1.00 24.24 -0.56
C ILE A 117 -0.30 25.53 -0.99
N SER A 118 0.51 25.46 -2.04
CA SER A 118 1.24 26.63 -2.57
C SER A 118 0.30 27.73 -3.05
N GLU A 119 -0.81 27.34 -3.67
CA GLU A 119 -1.79 28.30 -4.16
C GLU A 119 -2.53 29.03 -3.06
N GLU A 120 -2.69 28.39 -1.90
CA GLU A 120 -3.37 28.99 -0.74
C GLU A 120 -2.49 29.99 0.02
N GLU A 121 -1.19 29.92 -0.15
CA GLU A 121 -0.27 30.87 0.46
C GLU A 121 -0.22 32.17 -0.34
#